data_e3cdde10c0777e693e851b8085bbf875
#
_entry.id   e3cdde10c0777e693e851b8085bbf875
#
_cell.length_a   1.000
_cell.length_b   1.000
_cell.length_c   1.000
_cell.angle_alpha   90.00
_cell.angle_beta   90.00
_cell.angle_gamma   90.00
#
_symmetry.space_group_name_H-M   'P 1'
#
loop_
_entity.id
_entity.type
_entity.pdbx_description
1 polymer ?
#
loop_
_entity_poly.entity_id
_entity_poly.type
_entity_poly.pdbx_seq_one_letter_code
_entity_poly.pdbx_strand_id
1 'polypeptide(L)'
;MLHQSPDFPDKFTFPFLIKAASELEELFTGKAFHGMVIKVLLGSDVFILNSLIHFYAKCGELGLGYRVFVNMPRRDVVSWNSMITAFVQGGCPEEALELFQEMETQNVKPNGITMVGVLSACAKKSDFEFGRWVHSYIERNRIGESLNLSNAMLDMYTKCGSVEDAKRLFDKMPEKDIVSWTTMLVGYAKIGEYDAAQGIFDAMPNQDIAAWNALISAYEQCGKPKEALELFHELQLSKTAKPDEVTLVSTLSACAQLGAMDLGGWIHVYIKKQGMKLNCHLTTSLIDMYCKCGDLQKALVVFHSVERKDVFVWSAMIAGLAMHGHGKDAIALFSKMQEDKVKPNAVTFTNILCACSHVGLVEEGRTFFNQMELVYGVLPGVKHYACMVDILGRAGLLEEAVELIEKMPMAPAASVWGALLGACTIHENVVLAEQACSQLIELEPGNHGAYVLLSNIYAKAGKWDRVSGLRKLMRDVGLKKEPGCSSIEVDGIVHEFLVGDNSHPSAKKIYAKLDEIVARLETIGYVPNKSHLLQLVEEEDVKEQALFLHSEKLAIAFGLISTGQSQPIRIVKNLRVCGDCHSVAKLVSKLYDREILLRDRYRFHHFREGHCSCMDYW
;
A
#
# COMPACT_ATOMS: atom_id res chain seq x y z
N MET A 1 31.96 -8.82 32.10
CA MET A 1 32.41 -10.23 32.13
C MET A 1 33.78 -10.43 31.49
N LEU A 2 34.06 -9.91 30.30
CA LEU A 2 35.32 -10.17 29.56
C LEU A 2 36.59 -9.54 30.17
N HIS A 3 36.49 -8.64 31.16
CA HIS A 3 37.64 -7.97 31.80
C HIS A 3 37.91 -8.42 33.25
N GLN A 4 37.13 -9.34 33.81
CA GLN A 4 37.21 -9.70 35.22
C GLN A 4 37.39 -11.20 35.53
N SER A 5 37.35 -12.07 34.50
CA SER A 5 37.58 -13.52 34.66
C SER A 5 38.86 -13.95 33.93
N PRO A 6 39.72 -14.78 34.53
CA PRO A 6 40.86 -15.36 33.83
C PRO A 6 40.47 -16.42 32.79
N ASP A 7 39.18 -16.84 32.76
CA ASP A 7 38.69 -17.84 31.82
C ASP A 7 38.17 -17.19 30.55
N PHE A 8 38.80 -17.47 29.42
CA PHE A 8 38.32 -17.03 28.10
C PHE A 8 37.01 -17.74 27.75
N PRO A 9 36.07 -17.04 27.02
CA PRO A 9 34.86 -17.67 26.53
C PRO A 9 35.19 -18.89 25.67
N ASP A 10 34.51 -19.99 25.93
CA ASP A 10 34.67 -21.25 25.22
C ASP A 10 33.67 -21.39 24.06
N LYS A 11 33.74 -22.52 23.36
CA LYS A 11 32.82 -22.80 22.22
C LYS A 11 31.35 -22.86 22.60
N PHE A 12 31.01 -23.04 23.87
CA PHE A 12 29.63 -23.05 24.35
C PHE A 12 29.14 -21.64 24.73
N THR A 13 30.05 -20.78 25.16
CA THR A 13 29.75 -19.40 25.58
C THR A 13 29.44 -18.49 24.38
N PHE A 14 30.20 -18.59 23.26
CA PHE A 14 30.04 -17.72 22.10
C PHE A 14 28.65 -17.76 21.45
N PRO A 15 28.00 -18.92 21.22
CA PRO A 15 26.67 -18.96 20.65
C PRO A 15 25.63 -18.17 21.45
N PHE A 16 25.71 -18.20 22.79
CA PHE A 16 24.81 -17.42 23.65
C PHE A 16 25.07 -15.92 23.56
N LEU A 17 26.35 -15.51 23.52
CA LEU A 17 26.73 -14.10 23.38
C LEU A 17 26.28 -13.56 22.00
N ILE A 18 26.51 -14.32 20.93
CA ILE A 18 26.10 -13.98 19.58
C ILE A 18 24.57 -13.91 19.50
N LYS A 19 23.86 -14.87 20.12
CA LYS A 19 22.40 -14.85 20.19
C LYS A 19 21.88 -13.63 20.94
N ALA A 20 22.49 -13.27 22.07
CA ALA A 20 22.11 -12.07 22.80
C ALA A 20 22.33 -10.78 21.96
N ALA A 21 23.46 -10.68 21.26
CA ALA A 21 23.70 -9.58 20.32
C ALA A 21 22.69 -9.57 19.14
N SER A 22 22.27 -10.75 18.68
CA SER A 22 21.24 -10.92 17.66
C SER A 22 19.88 -10.42 18.15
N GLU A 23 19.48 -10.75 19.38
CA GLU A 23 18.20 -10.31 19.94
C GLU A 23 18.14 -8.78 20.18
N LEU A 24 19.30 -8.18 20.44
CA LEU A 24 19.44 -6.73 20.63
C LEU A 24 19.74 -5.98 19.31
N GLU A 25 19.92 -6.70 18.20
CA GLU A 25 20.32 -6.17 16.87
C GLU A 25 21.61 -5.31 16.94
N GLU A 26 22.49 -5.61 17.91
CA GLU A 26 23.72 -4.89 18.18
C GLU A 26 24.85 -5.32 17.25
N LEU A 27 24.84 -4.79 16.01
CA LEU A 27 25.78 -5.17 14.96
C LEU A 27 27.25 -5.02 15.37
N PHE A 28 27.60 -3.93 16.07
CA PHE A 28 28.99 -3.66 16.46
C PHE A 28 29.50 -4.67 17.51
N THR A 29 28.66 -4.98 18.49
CA THR A 29 28.93 -5.97 19.54
C THR A 29 29.10 -7.36 18.94
N GLY A 30 28.23 -7.76 18.01
CA GLY A 30 28.34 -9.07 17.35
C GLY A 30 29.56 -9.17 16.44
N LYS A 31 29.94 -8.10 15.70
CA LYS A 31 31.21 -8.05 14.95
C LYS A 31 32.43 -8.21 15.89
N ALA A 32 32.39 -7.63 17.07
CA ALA A 32 33.44 -7.80 18.06
C ALA A 32 33.55 -9.27 18.53
N PHE A 33 32.41 -9.94 18.81
CA PHE A 33 32.40 -11.37 19.13
C PHE A 33 32.93 -12.23 17.99
N HIS A 34 32.56 -11.93 16.72
CA HIS A 34 33.12 -12.64 15.57
C HIS A 34 34.67 -12.50 15.52
N GLY A 35 35.17 -11.28 15.72
CA GLY A 35 36.63 -11.06 15.82
C GLY A 35 37.31 -11.84 16.96
N MET A 36 36.62 -12.00 18.10
CA MET A 36 37.12 -12.82 19.20
C MET A 36 37.14 -14.32 18.86
N VAL A 37 36.07 -14.83 18.24
CA VAL A 37 35.97 -16.22 17.73
C VAL A 37 37.17 -16.57 16.86
N ILE A 38 37.55 -15.67 15.95
CA ILE A 38 38.74 -15.84 15.09
C ILE A 38 40.01 -15.87 15.90
N LYS A 39 40.20 -14.95 16.86
CA LYS A 39 41.39 -14.83 17.69
C LYS A 39 41.62 -16.04 18.58
N VAL A 40 40.55 -16.65 19.09
CA VAL A 40 40.66 -17.85 19.96
C VAL A 40 40.65 -19.17 19.16
N LEU A 41 40.81 -19.10 17.83
CA LEU A 41 40.90 -20.24 16.91
C LEU A 41 39.61 -21.12 16.87
N LEU A 42 38.49 -20.59 17.25
CA LEU A 42 37.17 -21.26 17.17
C LEU A 42 36.42 -20.98 15.83
N GLY A 43 37.08 -20.34 14.87
CA GLY A 43 36.51 -19.98 13.57
C GLY A 43 36.20 -21.17 12.64
N SER A 44 36.42 -22.41 13.07
CA SER A 44 36.01 -23.63 12.36
C SER A 44 34.86 -24.40 13.03
N ASP A 45 34.38 -23.93 14.18
CA ASP A 45 33.27 -24.56 14.90
C ASP A 45 31.93 -24.26 14.18
N VAL A 46 31.29 -25.32 13.68
CA VAL A 46 30.05 -25.21 12.86
C VAL A 46 28.92 -24.56 13.65
N PHE A 47 28.82 -24.83 14.95
CA PHE A 47 27.74 -24.29 15.78
C PHE A 47 27.86 -22.77 16.01
N ILE A 48 29.10 -22.30 16.20
CA ILE A 48 29.40 -20.86 16.29
C ILE A 48 29.15 -20.18 14.98
N LEU A 49 29.58 -20.79 13.83
CA LEU A 49 29.42 -20.22 12.51
C LEU A 49 27.95 -20.13 12.12
N ASN A 50 27.14 -21.16 12.43
CA ASN A 50 25.69 -21.11 12.24
C ASN A 50 25.03 -19.98 13.07
N SER A 51 25.49 -19.75 14.30
CA SER A 51 25.02 -18.63 15.14
C SER A 51 25.39 -17.27 14.54
N LEU A 52 26.57 -17.14 13.92
CA LEU A 52 27.01 -15.93 13.23
C LEU A 52 26.21 -15.66 11.96
N ILE A 53 25.89 -16.70 11.17
CA ILE A 53 25.00 -16.57 9.99
C ILE A 53 23.65 -16.00 10.42
N HIS A 54 23.03 -16.59 11.44
CA HIS A 54 21.76 -16.11 11.98
C HIS A 54 21.84 -14.65 12.49
N PHE A 55 22.90 -14.32 13.22
CA PHE A 55 23.16 -12.98 13.72
C PHE A 55 23.25 -11.94 12.61
N TYR A 56 24.09 -12.18 11.59
CA TYR A 56 24.24 -11.26 10.48
C TYR A 56 22.94 -11.11 9.66
N ALA A 57 22.21 -12.22 9.47
CA ALA A 57 20.91 -12.17 8.82
C ALA A 57 19.91 -11.28 9.57
N LYS A 58 19.83 -11.43 10.89
CA LYS A 58 18.92 -10.64 11.75
C LYS A 58 19.29 -9.15 11.78
N CYS A 59 20.59 -8.83 11.72
CA CYS A 59 21.08 -7.46 11.63
C CYS A 59 21.00 -6.86 10.18
N GLY A 60 20.42 -7.56 9.21
CA GLY A 60 20.29 -7.09 7.83
C GLY A 60 21.58 -7.17 6.99
N GLU A 61 22.65 -7.77 7.52
CA GLU A 61 23.97 -7.88 6.88
C GLU A 61 24.14 -9.22 6.14
N LEU A 62 23.22 -9.53 5.21
CA LEU A 62 23.20 -10.81 4.49
C LEU A 62 24.53 -11.15 3.81
N GLY A 63 25.20 -10.15 3.23
CA GLY A 63 26.50 -10.37 2.58
C GLY A 63 27.59 -10.85 3.53
N LEU A 64 27.57 -10.41 4.80
CA LEU A 64 28.50 -10.91 5.82
C LEU A 64 28.11 -12.32 6.26
N GLY A 65 26.82 -12.61 6.43
CA GLY A 65 26.32 -13.97 6.70
C GLY A 65 26.73 -14.96 5.60
N TYR A 66 26.57 -14.59 4.35
CA TYR A 66 26.98 -15.41 3.21
C TYR A 66 28.50 -15.63 3.15
N ARG A 67 29.31 -14.61 3.45
CA ARG A 67 30.78 -14.78 3.56
C ARG A 67 31.17 -15.77 4.65
N VAL A 68 30.50 -15.74 5.81
CA VAL A 68 30.71 -16.74 6.86
C VAL A 68 30.39 -18.13 6.31
N PHE A 69 29.23 -18.30 5.67
CA PHE A 69 28.76 -19.56 5.10
C PHE A 69 29.74 -20.13 4.06
N VAL A 70 30.19 -19.33 3.10
CA VAL A 70 31.12 -19.77 2.05
C VAL A 70 32.46 -20.21 2.62
N ASN A 71 32.96 -19.55 3.67
CA ASN A 71 34.25 -19.85 4.30
C ASN A 71 34.18 -20.99 5.34
N MET A 72 33.00 -21.61 5.54
CA MET A 72 32.87 -22.75 6.46
C MET A 72 33.64 -23.96 5.94
N PRO A 73 34.52 -24.59 6.74
CA PRO A 73 35.25 -25.80 6.35
C PRO A 73 34.35 -27.01 6.11
N ARG A 74 33.26 -27.07 6.83
CA ARG A 74 32.20 -28.07 6.69
C ARG A 74 30.86 -27.39 6.87
N ARG A 75 29.91 -27.71 5.99
CA ARG A 75 28.54 -27.24 6.07
C ARG A 75 27.63 -28.43 6.35
N ASP A 76 26.92 -28.37 7.45
CA ASP A 76 25.88 -29.34 7.78
C ASP A 76 24.51 -28.85 7.31
N VAL A 77 23.48 -29.67 7.44
CA VAL A 77 22.11 -29.31 7.04
C VAL A 77 21.62 -28.04 7.76
N VAL A 78 22.10 -27.76 8.99
CA VAL A 78 21.73 -26.56 9.74
C VAL A 78 22.34 -25.31 9.12
N SER A 79 23.60 -25.39 8.64
CA SER A 79 24.27 -24.30 7.94
C SER A 79 23.50 -23.87 6.67
N TRP A 80 23.10 -24.87 5.85
CA TRP A 80 22.30 -24.63 4.65
C TRP A 80 20.93 -24.03 4.99
N ASN A 81 20.22 -24.61 5.96
CA ASN A 81 18.92 -24.11 6.39
C ASN A 81 19.00 -22.67 6.91
N SER A 82 20.03 -22.36 7.68
CA SER A 82 20.24 -21.01 8.24
C SER A 82 20.43 -19.98 7.11
N MET A 83 21.21 -20.33 6.07
CA MET A 83 21.46 -19.40 4.98
C MET A 83 20.27 -19.28 4.03
N ILE A 84 19.59 -20.39 3.69
CA ILE A 84 18.35 -20.36 2.91
C ILE A 84 17.30 -19.49 3.61
N THR A 85 17.09 -19.69 4.92
CA THR A 85 16.16 -18.89 5.71
C THR A 85 16.56 -17.42 5.73
N ALA A 86 17.87 -17.13 5.87
CA ALA A 86 18.41 -15.77 5.85
C ALA A 86 18.09 -15.06 4.53
N PHE A 87 18.31 -15.70 3.38
CA PHE A 87 17.96 -15.13 2.07
C PHE A 87 16.47 -14.91 1.91
N VAL A 88 15.65 -15.89 2.32
CA VAL A 88 14.19 -15.74 2.27
C VAL A 88 13.72 -14.54 3.13
N GLN A 89 14.22 -14.42 4.37
CA GLN A 89 13.84 -13.31 5.27
C GLN A 89 14.34 -11.97 4.75
N GLY A 90 15.54 -11.95 4.17
CA GLY A 90 16.15 -10.75 3.59
C GLY A 90 15.57 -10.31 2.24
N GLY A 91 14.56 -11.02 1.70
CA GLY A 91 13.91 -10.64 0.45
C GLY A 91 14.65 -11.06 -0.81
N CYS A 92 15.53 -12.05 -0.71
CA CYS A 92 16.34 -12.63 -1.80
C CYS A 92 15.91 -14.08 -2.08
N PRO A 93 14.69 -14.33 -2.60
CA PRO A 93 14.19 -15.69 -2.81
C PRO A 93 14.93 -16.45 -3.90
N GLU A 94 15.45 -15.78 -4.94
CA GLU A 94 16.22 -16.39 -6.01
C GLU A 94 17.47 -17.06 -5.46
N GLU A 95 18.25 -16.32 -4.66
CA GLU A 95 19.48 -16.81 -4.05
C GLU A 95 19.21 -17.97 -3.07
N ALA A 96 18.05 -17.95 -2.42
CA ALA A 96 17.62 -19.07 -1.57
C ALA A 96 17.37 -20.34 -2.37
N LEU A 97 16.75 -20.23 -3.56
CA LEU A 97 16.50 -21.38 -4.46
C LEU A 97 17.79 -21.90 -5.09
N GLU A 98 18.68 -21.01 -5.53
CA GLU A 98 20.01 -21.38 -6.03
C GLU A 98 20.82 -22.12 -4.96
N LEU A 99 20.77 -21.65 -3.72
CA LEU A 99 21.47 -22.28 -2.61
C LEU A 99 20.92 -23.69 -2.31
N PHE A 100 19.62 -23.88 -2.47
CA PHE A 100 19.02 -25.21 -2.33
C PHE A 100 19.52 -26.17 -3.43
N GLN A 101 19.63 -25.73 -4.68
CA GLN A 101 20.19 -26.52 -5.78
C GLN A 101 21.68 -26.87 -5.51
N GLU A 102 22.45 -25.91 -4.98
CA GLU A 102 23.84 -26.16 -4.56
C GLU A 102 23.92 -27.21 -3.44
N MET A 103 23.04 -27.15 -2.44
CA MET A 103 22.94 -28.15 -1.37
C MET A 103 22.76 -29.57 -1.91
N GLU A 104 21.90 -29.75 -2.91
CA GLU A 104 21.68 -31.05 -3.58
C GLU A 104 22.92 -31.52 -4.34
N THR A 105 23.59 -30.63 -5.08
CA THR A 105 24.82 -30.96 -5.80
C THR A 105 25.96 -31.39 -4.87
N GLN A 106 25.98 -30.87 -3.64
CA GLN A 106 26.94 -31.27 -2.60
C GLN A 106 26.51 -32.52 -1.81
N ASN A 107 25.44 -33.20 -2.24
CA ASN A 107 24.90 -34.43 -1.61
C ASN A 107 24.52 -34.25 -0.13
N VAL A 108 24.17 -33.04 0.31
CA VAL A 108 23.59 -32.82 1.63
C VAL A 108 22.09 -33.04 1.56
N LYS A 109 21.58 -34.03 2.27
CA LYS A 109 20.15 -34.39 2.24
C LYS A 109 19.28 -33.29 2.86
N PRO A 110 18.34 -32.71 2.10
CA PRO A 110 17.38 -31.76 2.64
C PRO A 110 16.45 -32.40 3.69
N ASN A 111 16.03 -31.65 4.67
CA ASN A 111 15.05 -32.06 5.67
C ASN A 111 13.79 -31.18 5.63
N GLY A 112 12.82 -31.44 6.52
CA GLY A 112 11.58 -30.66 6.58
C GLY A 112 11.81 -29.16 6.76
N ILE A 113 12.82 -28.75 7.52
CA ILE A 113 13.17 -27.31 7.71
C ILE A 113 13.70 -26.71 6.40
N THR A 114 14.53 -27.45 5.67
CA THR A 114 14.99 -27.05 4.32
C THR A 114 13.79 -26.80 3.41
N MET A 115 12.82 -27.76 3.37
CA MET A 115 11.64 -27.64 2.52
C MET A 115 10.74 -26.46 2.89
N VAL A 116 10.57 -26.18 4.18
CA VAL A 116 9.85 -24.97 4.65
C VAL A 116 10.53 -23.70 4.10
N GLY A 117 11.85 -23.61 4.17
CA GLY A 117 12.60 -22.47 3.61
C GLY A 117 12.40 -22.33 2.08
N VAL A 118 12.53 -23.43 1.35
CA VAL A 118 12.38 -23.47 -0.11
C VAL A 118 10.95 -23.13 -0.54
N LEU A 119 9.93 -23.70 0.11
CA LEU A 119 8.53 -23.36 -0.15
C LEU A 119 8.23 -21.89 0.13
N SER A 120 8.81 -21.33 1.20
CA SER A 120 8.68 -19.90 1.50
C SER A 120 9.34 -19.02 0.44
N ALA A 121 10.45 -19.45 -0.17
CA ALA A 121 11.07 -18.77 -1.30
C ALA A 121 10.16 -18.83 -2.54
N CYS A 122 9.60 -19.99 -2.89
CA CYS A 122 8.62 -20.15 -3.96
C CYS A 122 7.39 -19.24 -3.77
N ALA A 123 6.88 -19.19 -2.54
CA ALA A 123 5.74 -18.34 -2.19
C ALA A 123 6.03 -16.84 -2.40
N LYS A 124 7.24 -16.37 -2.02
CA LYS A 124 7.66 -14.97 -2.21
C LYS A 124 7.87 -14.61 -3.68
N LYS A 125 8.40 -15.54 -4.46
CA LYS A 125 8.63 -15.37 -5.90
C LYS A 125 7.36 -15.61 -6.73
N SER A 126 6.32 -16.20 -6.14
CA SER A 126 5.13 -16.72 -6.84
C SER A 126 5.49 -17.78 -7.90
N ASP A 127 6.49 -18.60 -7.63
CA ASP A 127 6.97 -19.65 -8.52
C ASP A 127 6.17 -20.95 -8.27
N PHE A 128 5.02 -21.04 -8.93
CA PHE A 128 4.10 -22.16 -8.79
C PHE A 128 4.71 -23.50 -9.26
N GLU A 129 5.39 -23.50 -10.42
CA GLU A 129 5.91 -24.72 -11.00
C GLU A 129 7.01 -25.34 -10.15
N PHE A 130 7.93 -24.52 -9.65
CA PHE A 130 8.97 -24.99 -8.75
C PHE A 130 8.38 -25.42 -7.40
N GLY A 131 7.41 -24.68 -6.86
CA GLY A 131 6.70 -25.05 -5.63
C GLY A 131 5.99 -26.40 -5.74
N ARG A 132 5.34 -26.68 -6.87
CA ARG A 132 4.71 -27.97 -7.16
C ARG A 132 5.74 -29.10 -7.28
N TRP A 133 6.88 -28.82 -7.89
CA TRP A 133 8.00 -29.76 -7.93
C TRP A 133 8.50 -30.08 -6.52
N VAL A 134 8.69 -29.08 -5.67
CA VAL A 134 9.09 -29.26 -4.26
C VAL A 134 8.09 -30.13 -3.50
N HIS A 135 6.78 -29.91 -3.67
CA HIS A 135 5.76 -30.75 -3.06
C HIS A 135 5.91 -32.22 -3.48
N SER A 136 6.06 -32.49 -4.79
CA SER A 136 6.31 -33.84 -5.32
C SER A 136 7.63 -34.43 -4.82
N TYR A 137 8.65 -33.58 -4.58
CA TYR A 137 9.93 -34.01 -4.02
C TYR A 137 9.77 -34.46 -2.56
N ILE A 138 8.99 -33.73 -1.75
CA ILE A 138 8.68 -34.07 -0.36
C ILE A 138 7.99 -35.44 -0.29
N GLU A 139 6.98 -35.67 -1.14
CA GLU A 139 6.25 -36.96 -1.19
C GLU A 139 7.17 -38.12 -1.59
N ARG A 140 7.94 -37.96 -2.68
CA ARG A 140 8.83 -39.03 -3.19
C ARG A 140 9.93 -39.42 -2.22
N ASN A 141 10.51 -38.42 -1.52
CA ASN A 141 11.60 -38.66 -0.57
C ASN A 141 11.10 -38.98 0.84
N ARG A 142 9.78 -39.04 1.04
CA ARG A 142 9.14 -39.30 2.35
C ARG A 142 9.70 -38.40 3.44
N ILE A 143 9.89 -37.11 3.12
CA ILE A 143 10.32 -36.11 4.11
C ILE A 143 9.16 -35.98 5.09
N GLY A 144 9.41 -36.28 6.37
CA GLY A 144 8.37 -36.46 7.37
C GLY A 144 7.36 -35.31 7.42
N GLU A 145 6.08 -35.66 7.34
CA GLU A 145 4.96 -34.71 7.44
C GLU A 145 4.99 -34.04 8.84
N SER A 146 5.11 -32.73 8.84
CA SER A 146 4.93 -31.91 10.04
C SER A 146 3.91 -30.83 9.73
N LEU A 147 3.17 -30.40 10.73
CA LEU A 147 2.18 -29.32 10.59
C LEU A 147 2.80 -28.05 9.97
N ASN A 148 4.03 -27.71 10.37
CA ASN A 148 4.76 -26.56 9.79
C ASN A 148 5.05 -26.75 8.30
N LEU A 149 5.37 -27.96 7.85
CA LEU A 149 5.63 -28.25 6.44
C LEU A 149 4.34 -28.18 5.62
N SER A 150 3.25 -28.74 6.14
CA SER A 150 1.93 -28.65 5.52
C SER A 150 1.46 -27.18 5.43
N ASN A 151 1.66 -26.39 6.48
CA ASN A 151 1.35 -24.95 6.46
C ASN A 151 2.20 -24.17 5.45
N ALA A 152 3.50 -24.53 5.28
CA ALA A 152 4.35 -23.90 4.28
C ALA A 152 3.90 -24.26 2.84
N MET A 153 3.42 -25.49 2.60
CA MET A 153 2.83 -25.88 1.32
C MET A 153 1.51 -25.12 1.06
N LEU A 154 0.64 -24.97 2.06
CA LEU A 154 -0.57 -24.17 1.95
C LEU A 154 -0.25 -22.71 1.60
N ASP A 155 0.71 -22.10 2.29
CA ASP A 155 1.15 -20.72 2.05
C ASP A 155 1.72 -20.54 0.63
N MET A 156 2.51 -21.51 0.17
CA MET A 156 3.03 -21.51 -1.20
C MET A 156 1.90 -21.56 -2.23
N TYR A 157 0.96 -22.50 -2.11
CA TYR A 157 -0.15 -22.62 -3.06
C TYR A 157 -1.05 -21.40 -3.07
N THR A 158 -1.41 -20.87 -1.89
CA THR A 158 -2.28 -19.69 -1.78
C THR A 158 -1.62 -18.44 -2.33
N LYS A 159 -0.30 -18.23 -2.11
CA LYS A 159 0.45 -17.08 -2.64
C LYS A 159 0.70 -17.17 -4.15
N CYS A 160 0.82 -18.40 -4.67
CA CYS A 160 0.91 -18.64 -6.11
C CYS A 160 -0.46 -18.61 -6.82
N GLY A 161 -1.56 -18.33 -6.10
CA GLY A 161 -2.90 -18.22 -6.68
C GLY A 161 -3.61 -19.56 -6.93
N SER A 162 -3.02 -20.69 -6.54
CA SER A 162 -3.62 -22.04 -6.71
C SER A 162 -4.37 -22.49 -5.45
N VAL A 163 -5.47 -21.78 -5.15
CA VAL A 163 -6.27 -22.03 -3.94
C VAL A 163 -6.94 -23.42 -3.95
N GLU A 164 -7.24 -23.96 -5.13
CA GLU A 164 -7.80 -25.30 -5.27
C GLU A 164 -6.82 -26.40 -4.82
N ASP A 165 -5.52 -26.29 -5.17
CA ASP A 165 -4.50 -27.22 -4.70
C ASP A 165 -4.25 -27.07 -3.21
N ALA A 166 -4.28 -25.83 -2.70
CA ALA A 166 -4.24 -25.56 -1.27
C ALA A 166 -5.41 -26.23 -0.54
N LYS A 167 -6.65 -26.12 -1.08
CA LYS A 167 -7.83 -26.76 -0.50
C LYS A 167 -7.70 -28.28 -0.46
N ARG A 168 -7.26 -28.90 -1.56
CA ARG A 168 -7.05 -30.37 -1.59
C ARG A 168 -6.06 -30.82 -0.51
N LEU A 169 -4.98 -30.04 -0.30
CA LEU A 169 -4.01 -30.31 0.74
C LEU A 169 -4.65 -30.11 2.13
N PHE A 170 -5.33 -28.98 2.34
CA PHE A 170 -6.00 -28.64 3.59
C PHE A 170 -7.00 -29.73 4.01
N ASP A 171 -7.82 -30.21 3.07
CA ASP A 171 -8.81 -31.24 3.35
C ASP A 171 -8.17 -32.57 3.78
N LYS A 172 -6.97 -32.91 3.24
CA LYS A 172 -6.20 -34.10 3.58
C LYS A 172 -5.43 -34.00 4.89
N MET A 173 -5.18 -32.78 5.41
CA MET A 173 -4.42 -32.61 6.66
C MET A 173 -5.15 -33.25 7.85
N PRO A 174 -4.49 -34.17 8.61
CA PRO A 174 -5.09 -34.81 9.76
C PRO A 174 -5.32 -33.86 10.92
N GLU A 175 -4.41 -32.91 11.10
CA GLU A 175 -4.47 -31.85 12.13
C GLU A 175 -4.36 -30.49 11.44
N LYS A 176 -5.16 -29.54 11.91
CA LYS A 176 -5.21 -28.17 11.43
C LYS A 176 -5.12 -27.23 12.61
N ASP A 177 -4.12 -26.34 12.59
CA ASP A 177 -3.98 -25.26 13.56
C ASP A 177 -4.54 -23.94 13.01
N ILE A 178 -4.45 -22.89 13.83
CA ILE A 178 -4.91 -21.56 13.45
C ILE A 178 -4.20 -21.03 12.19
N VAL A 179 -2.92 -21.40 11.97
CA VAL A 179 -2.15 -21.00 10.80
C VAL A 179 -2.71 -21.67 9.54
N SER A 180 -3.06 -22.97 9.60
CA SER A 180 -3.68 -23.67 8.48
C SER A 180 -5.01 -22.99 8.05
N TRP A 181 -5.88 -22.71 9.01
CA TRP A 181 -7.17 -22.07 8.78
C TRP A 181 -7.03 -20.66 8.24
N THR A 182 -6.18 -19.84 8.87
CA THR A 182 -5.98 -18.44 8.46
C THR A 182 -5.30 -18.33 7.09
N THR A 183 -4.40 -19.26 6.75
CA THR A 183 -3.79 -19.31 5.41
C THR A 183 -4.83 -19.57 4.33
N MET A 184 -5.74 -20.52 4.54
CA MET A 184 -6.83 -20.81 3.60
C MET A 184 -7.79 -19.63 3.47
N LEU A 185 -8.18 -19.03 4.60
CA LEU A 185 -9.05 -17.86 4.64
C LEU A 185 -8.48 -16.70 3.83
N VAL A 186 -7.21 -16.34 4.08
CA VAL A 186 -6.51 -15.27 3.34
C VAL A 186 -6.35 -15.64 1.87
N GLY A 187 -6.12 -16.92 1.56
CA GLY A 187 -6.03 -17.43 0.19
C GLY A 187 -7.31 -17.17 -0.61
N TYR A 188 -8.47 -17.55 -0.06
CA TYR A 188 -9.76 -17.31 -0.70
C TYR A 188 -10.07 -15.81 -0.85
N ALA A 189 -9.82 -15.01 0.19
CA ALA A 189 -10.04 -13.57 0.11
C ALA A 189 -9.23 -12.91 -1.01
N LYS A 190 -7.97 -13.32 -1.20
CA LYS A 190 -7.08 -12.78 -2.26
C LYS A 190 -7.55 -13.04 -3.68
N ILE A 191 -8.21 -14.17 -3.94
CA ILE A 191 -8.78 -14.47 -5.26
C ILE A 191 -10.20 -13.92 -5.44
N GLY A 192 -10.73 -13.21 -4.43
CA GLY A 192 -12.07 -12.60 -4.47
C GLY A 192 -13.22 -13.53 -4.12
N GLU A 193 -12.94 -14.75 -3.66
CA GLU A 193 -13.93 -15.74 -3.23
C GLU A 193 -14.32 -15.51 -1.76
N TYR A 194 -14.98 -14.40 -1.51
CA TYR A 194 -15.28 -13.92 -0.15
C TYR A 194 -16.22 -14.83 0.61
N ASP A 195 -17.23 -15.42 -0.06
CA ASP A 195 -18.17 -16.38 0.55
C ASP A 195 -17.45 -17.64 1.02
N ALA A 196 -16.45 -18.10 0.26
CA ALA A 196 -15.62 -19.22 0.66
C ALA A 196 -14.70 -18.87 1.84
N ALA A 197 -14.15 -17.65 1.87
CA ALA A 197 -13.36 -17.16 3.00
C ALA A 197 -14.19 -17.10 4.28
N GLN A 198 -15.42 -16.58 4.21
CA GLN A 198 -16.36 -16.58 5.33
C GLN A 198 -16.72 -18.01 5.76
N GLY A 199 -16.98 -18.91 4.81
CA GLY A 199 -17.26 -20.32 5.11
C GLY A 199 -16.10 -21.03 5.82
N ILE A 200 -14.85 -20.73 5.49
CA ILE A 200 -13.67 -21.20 6.22
C ILE A 200 -13.65 -20.66 7.65
N PHE A 201 -13.92 -19.36 7.82
CA PHE A 201 -13.96 -18.73 9.14
C PHE A 201 -15.06 -19.33 10.03
N ASP A 202 -16.26 -19.53 9.49
CA ASP A 202 -17.39 -20.12 10.21
C ASP A 202 -17.14 -21.59 10.60
N ALA A 203 -16.37 -22.32 9.80
CA ALA A 203 -15.97 -23.71 10.05
C ALA A 203 -14.82 -23.85 11.06
N MET A 204 -14.16 -22.74 11.46
CA MET A 204 -13.06 -22.80 12.43
C MET A 204 -13.56 -23.28 13.81
N PRO A 205 -12.86 -24.26 14.43
CA PRO A 205 -13.25 -24.74 15.75
C PRO A 205 -13.18 -23.68 16.86
N ASN A 206 -12.29 -22.71 16.71
CA ASN A 206 -12.10 -21.60 17.62
C ASN A 206 -11.87 -20.31 16.84
N GLN A 207 -12.78 -19.36 16.97
CA GLN A 207 -12.71 -18.03 16.37
C GLN A 207 -12.07 -17.07 17.39
N ASP A 208 -10.79 -17.24 17.65
CA ASP A 208 -10.05 -16.34 18.52
C ASP A 208 -9.70 -15.02 17.82
N ILE A 209 -9.04 -14.11 18.54
CA ILE A 209 -8.67 -12.79 18.00
C ILE A 209 -7.77 -12.89 16.76
N ALA A 210 -6.94 -13.93 16.64
CA ALA A 210 -6.06 -14.12 15.49
C ALA A 210 -6.86 -14.46 14.22
N ALA A 211 -7.94 -15.26 14.35
CA ALA A 211 -8.85 -15.57 13.24
C ALA A 211 -9.57 -14.30 12.75
N TRP A 212 -10.13 -13.52 13.67
CA TRP A 212 -10.76 -12.23 13.35
C TRP A 212 -9.79 -11.26 12.67
N ASN A 213 -8.57 -11.13 13.21
CA ASN A 213 -7.54 -10.28 12.62
C ASN A 213 -7.18 -10.71 11.21
N ALA A 214 -7.05 -12.01 10.96
CA ALA A 214 -6.75 -12.54 9.64
C ALA A 214 -7.86 -12.18 8.62
N LEU A 215 -9.12 -12.34 9.00
CA LEU A 215 -10.26 -12.04 8.14
C LEU A 215 -10.38 -10.53 7.87
N ILE A 216 -10.38 -9.70 8.91
CA ILE A 216 -10.49 -8.24 8.80
C ILE A 216 -9.34 -7.68 7.96
N SER A 217 -8.09 -8.12 8.22
CA SER A 217 -6.92 -7.67 7.46
C SER A 217 -6.96 -8.15 6.00
N ALA A 218 -7.46 -9.37 5.75
CA ALA A 218 -7.57 -9.88 4.39
C ALA A 218 -8.58 -9.06 3.56
N TYR A 219 -9.75 -8.76 4.11
CA TYR A 219 -10.75 -7.93 3.43
C TYR A 219 -10.24 -6.51 3.19
N GLU A 220 -9.59 -5.90 4.19
CA GLU A 220 -8.99 -4.57 4.06
C GLU A 220 -7.95 -4.53 2.93
N GLN A 221 -7.01 -5.50 2.88
CA GLN A 221 -5.95 -5.57 1.87
C GLN A 221 -6.46 -5.90 0.47
N CYS A 222 -7.58 -6.61 0.37
CA CYS A 222 -8.23 -6.92 -0.90
C CYS A 222 -9.16 -5.79 -1.42
N GLY A 223 -9.11 -4.60 -0.80
CA GLY A 223 -9.91 -3.46 -1.22
C GLY A 223 -11.40 -3.60 -0.90
N LYS A 224 -11.71 -4.31 0.19
CA LYS A 224 -13.06 -4.50 0.74
C LYS A 224 -13.18 -3.87 2.14
N PRO A 225 -12.91 -2.57 2.26
CA PRO A 225 -12.87 -1.92 3.57
C PRO A 225 -14.23 -1.88 4.26
N LYS A 226 -15.34 -1.87 3.51
CA LYS A 226 -16.69 -1.86 4.08
C LYS A 226 -16.98 -3.18 4.80
N GLU A 227 -16.72 -4.28 4.14
CA GLU A 227 -16.88 -5.61 4.69
C GLU A 227 -15.95 -5.83 5.90
N ALA A 228 -14.72 -5.27 5.85
CA ALA A 228 -13.80 -5.29 6.99
C ALA A 228 -14.37 -4.54 8.22
N LEU A 229 -15.08 -3.41 8.02
CA LEU A 229 -15.74 -2.69 9.11
C LEU A 229 -16.97 -3.42 9.64
N GLU A 230 -17.74 -4.11 8.79
CA GLU A 230 -18.85 -4.96 9.19
C GLU A 230 -18.36 -6.10 10.09
N LEU A 231 -17.27 -6.78 9.70
CA LEU A 231 -16.62 -7.81 10.53
C LEU A 231 -16.11 -7.26 11.88
N PHE A 232 -15.55 -6.05 11.88
CA PHE A 232 -15.16 -5.41 13.13
C PHE A 232 -16.36 -5.15 14.05
N HIS A 233 -17.48 -4.76 13.50
CA HIS A 233 -18.72 -4.61 14.25
C HIS A 233 -19.24 -5.95 14.81
N GLU A 234 -19.19 -7.01 14.01
CA GLU A 234 -19.53 -8.37 14.46
C GLU A 234 -18.59 -8.84 15.58
N LEU A 235 -17.29 -8.60 15.48
CA LEU A 235 -16.33 -8.88 16.55
C LEU A 235 -16.72 -8.17 17.87
N GLN A 236 -17.14 -6.89 17.79
CA GLN A 236 -17.58 -6.15 18.97
C GLN A 236 -18.81 -6.76 19.63
N LEU A 237 -19.70 -7.37 18.83
CA LEU A 237 -20.94 -8.03 19.32
C LEU A 237 -20.67 -9.45 19.83
N SER A 238 -19.65 -10.14 19.30
CA SER A 238 -19.43 -11.57 19.51
C SER A 238 -19.10 -11.97 20.95
N LYS A 239 -18.61 -11.06 21.78
CA LYS A 239 -18.14 -11.34 23.17
C LYS A 239 -17.04 -12.42 23.27
N THR A 240 -16.64 -13.05 22.18
CA THR A 240 -15.68 -14.15 22.14
C THR A 240 -14.24 -13.66 22.23
N ALA A 241 -13.96 -12.50 21.63
CA ALA A 241 -12.65 -11.89 21.63
C ALA A 241 -12.77 -10.36 21.78
N LYS A 242 -11.71 -9.72 22.27
CA LYS A 242 -11.62 -8.26 22.33
C LYS A 242 -10.67 -7.78 21.24
N PRO A 243 -10.98 -6.65 20.56
CA PRO A 243 -10.06 -6.05 19.62
C PRO A 243 -8.69 -5.79 20.25
N ASP A 244 -7.64 -6.25 19.59
CA ASP A 244 -6.26 -6.00 19.93
C ASP A 244 -5.65 -4.94 19.02
N GLU A 245 -4.35 -4.68 19.14
CA GLU A 245 -3.62 -3.72 18.33
C GLU A 245 -3.75 -4.01 16.83
N VAL A 246 -3.63 -5.28 16.42
CA VAL A 246 -3.70 -5.69 15.00
C VAL A 246 -5.10 -5.43 14.44
N THR A 247 -6.13 -5.78 15.20
CA THR A 247 -7.52 -5.45 14.83
C THR A 247 -7.70 -3.97 14.58
N LEU A 248 -7.21 -3.13 15.53
CA LEU A 248 -7.41 -1.68 15.46
C LEU A 248 -6.64 -1.05 14.32
N VAL A 249 -5.41 -1.51 14.04
CA VAL A 249 -4.60 -1.06 12.89
C VAL A 249 -5.32 -1.34 11.58
N SER A 250 -5.80 -2.56 11.35
CA SER A 250 -6.51 -2.94 10.13
C SER A 250 -7.84 -2.19 9.99
N THR A 251 -8.59 -2.02 11.09
CA THR A 251 -9.85 -1.28 11.09
C THR A 251 -9.62 0.22 10.83
N LEU A 252 -8.58 0.83 11.41
CA LEU A 252 -8.20 2.22 11.12
C LEU A 252 -7.82 2.40 9.65
N SER A 253 -7.13 1.43 9.05
CA SER A 253 -6.81 1.44 7.62
C SER A 253 -8.08 1.38 6.76
N ALA A 254 -9.05 0.53 7.11
CA ALA A 254 -10.34 0.47 6.44
C ALA A 254 -11.12 1.80 6.58
N CYS A 255 -11.14 2.42 7.78
CA CYS A 255 -11.70 3.75 7.98
C CYS A 255 -11.03 4.80 7.09
N ALA A 256 -9.70 4.76 6.98
CA ALA A 256 -8.92 5.66 6.13
C ALA A 256 -9.27 5.51 4.64
N GLN A 257 -9.53 4.28 4.17
CA GLN A 257 -9.92 4.03 2.78
C GLN A 257 -11.31 4.62 2.47
N LEU A 258 -12.30 4.40 3.33
CA LEU A 258 -13.68 4.84 3.15
C LEU A 258 -13.92 6.31 3.52
N GLY A 259 -13.03 6.91 4.31
CA GLY A 259 -13.26 8.22 4.90
C GLY A 259 -14.19 8.18 6.13
N ALA A 260 -14.29 7.03 6.83
CA ALA A 260 -15.12 6.81 7.99
C ALA A 260 -14.51 7.47 9.25
N MET A 261 -14.71 8.79 9.36
CA MET A 261 -14.14 9.64 10.41
C MET A 261 -14.71 9.33 11.79
N ASP A 262 -16.01 9.11 11.88
CA ASP A 262 -16.71 8.91 13.16
C ASP A 262 -16.27 7.61 13.81
N LEU A 263 -16.22 6.52 13.04
CA LEU A 263 -15.73 5.23 13.53
C LEU A 263 -14.24 5.31 13.89
N GLY A 264 -13.41 5.93 13.06
CA GLY A 264 -11.99 6.15 13.36
C GLY A 264 -11.78 6.97 14.64
N GLY A 265 -12.59 8.00 14.85
CA GLY A 265 -12.61 8.79 16.07
C GLY A 265 -13.03 7.97 17.31
N TRP A 266 -14.04 7.10 17.15
CA TRP A 266 -14.46 6.17 18.19
C TRP A 266 -13.34 5.20 18.58
N ILE A 267 -12.63 4.64 17.58
CA ILE A 267 -11.48 3.76 17.83
C ILE A 267 -10.39 4.50 18.61
N HIS A 268 -10.08 5.76 18.28
CA HIS A 268 -9.11 6.55 19.03
C HIS A 268 -9.53 6.73 20.50
N VAL A 269 -10.82 6.99 20.77
CA VAL A 269 -11.35 7.06 22.13
C VAL A 269 -11.29 5.70 22.82
N TYR A 270 -11.57 4.62 22.11
CA TYR A 270 -11.48 3.24 22.62
C TYR A 270 -10.05 2.91 23.08
N ILE A 271 -9.03 3.21 22.26
CA ILE A 271 -7.60 3.03 22.61
C ILE A 271 -7.27 3.74 23.92
N LYS A 272 -7.71 5.00 24.09
CA LYS A 272 -7.51 5.76 25.33
C LYS A 272 -8.22 5.15 26.54
N LYS A 273 -9.48 4.72 26.38
CA LYS A 273 -10.28 4.12 27.45
C LYS A 273 -9.73 2.77 27.92
N GLN A 274 -9.15 1.98 27.01
CA GLN A 274 -8.52 0.69 27.34
C GLN A 274 -7.11 0.86 27.93
N GLY A 275 -6.57 2.09 28.01
CA GLY A 275 -5.22 2.35 28.50
C GLY A 275 -4.14 1.76 27.59
N MET A 276 -4.43 1.50 26.31
CA MET A 276 -3.45 0.99 25.36
C MET A 276 -2.38 2.05 25.09
N LYS A 277 -1.11 1.67 25.20
CA LYS A 277 -0.02 2.58 24.85
C LYS A 277 -0.02 2.87 23.36
N LEU A 278 0.03 4.14 23.00
CA LEU A 278 0.26 4.56 21.63
C LEU A 278 1.71 4.24 21.25
N ASN A 279 1.92 3.05 20.69
CA ASN A 279 3.17 2.70 20.03
C ASN A 279 3.25 3.30 18.62
N CYS A 280 4.37 3.12 17.93
CA CYS A 280 4.55 3.69 16.59
C CYS A 280 3.53 3.16 15.58
N HIS A 281 3.08 1.90 15.67
CA HIS A 281 2.10 1.31 14.74
C HIS A 281 0.72 1.96 14.88
N LEU A 282 0.16 1.98 16.10
CA LEU A 282 -1.13 2.63 16.35
C LEU A 282 -1.08 4.13 16.04
N THR A 283 0.02 4.79 16.38
CA THR A 283 0.21 6.22 16.09
C THR A 283 0.20 6.48 14.60
N THR A 284 0.96 5.70 13.82
CA THR A 284 1.02 5.80 12.36
C THR A 284 -0.36 5.58 11.74
N SER A 285 -1.09 4.55 12.19
CA SER A 285 -2.45 4.24 11.68
C SER A 285 -3.47 5.33 12.04
N LEU A 286 -3.39 5.91 13.24
CA LEU A 286 -4.26 7.04 13.61
C LEU A 286 -3.96 8.29 12.80
N ILE A 287 -2.68 8.63 12.57
CA ILE A 287 -2.27 9.76 11.73
C ILE A 287 -2.79 9.54 10.31
N ASP A 288 -2.53 8.37 9.72
CA ASP A 288 -2.97 8.04 8.36
C ASP A 288 -4.50 8.13 8.24
N MET A 289 -5.24 7.56 9.20
CA MET A 289 -6.69 7.63 9.24
C MET A 289 -7.20 9.06 9.31
N TYR A 290 -6.71 9.90 10.25
CA TYR A 290 -7.16 11.28 10.35
C TYR A 290 -6.79 12.10 9.11
N CYS A 291 -5.57 11.93 8.57
CA CYS A 291 -5.17 12.59 7.33
C CYS A 291 -6.08 12.18 6.17
N LYS A 292 -6.36 10.89 5.98
CA LYS A 292 -7.19 10.39 4.87
C LYS A 292 -8.70 10.64 5.04
N CYS A 293 -9.16 10.89 6.26
CA CYS A 293 -10.54 11.31 6.54
C CYS A 293 -10.71 12.85 6.52
N GLY A 294 -9.63 13.62 6.29
CA GLY A 294 -9.70 15.07 6.12
C GLY A 294 -9.62 15.88 7.43
N ASP A 295 -9.06 15.33 8.50
CA ASP A 295 -8.84 16.06 9.77
C ASP A 295 -7.35 16.14 10.10
N LEU A 296 -6.65 16.99 9.36
CA LEU A 296 -5.21 17.22 9.53
C LEU A 296 -4.86 17.73 10.93
N GLN A 297 -5.76 18.48 11.56
CA GLN A 297 -5.53 19.02 12.91
C GLN A 297 -5.47 17.92 13.96
N LYS A 298 -6.41 16.96 13.92
CA LYS A 298 -6.36 15.81 14.81
C LYS A 298 -5.14 14.94 14.54
N ALA A 299 -4.74 14.77 13.27
CA ALA A 299 -3.50 14.07 12.93
C ALA A 299 -2.27 14.73 13.58
N LEU A 300 -2.16 16.06 13.52
CA LEU A 300 -1.10 16.82 14.18
C LEU A 300 -1.13 16.65 15.71
N VAL A 301 -2.31 16.68 16.33
CA VAL A 301 -2.44 16.43 17.78
C VAL A 301 -1.92 15.03 18.15
N VAL A 302 -2.27 14.01 17.38
CA VAL A 302 -1.75 12.64 17.60
C VAL A 302 -0.23 12.60 17.39
N PHE A 303 0.27 13.21 16.32
CA PHE A 303 1.70 13.29 16.03
C PHE A 303 2.50 13.93 17.18
N HIS A 304 2.00 15.03 17.76
CA HIS A 304 2.67 15.72 18.87
C HIS A 304 2.51 15.02 20.21
N SER A 305 1.54 14.14 20.38
CA SER A 305 1.31 13.42 21.64
C SER A 305 2.36 12.32 21.94
N VAL A 306 3.12 11.90 20.94
CA VAL A 306 4.13 10.83 21.08
C VAL A 306 5.53 11.42 21.25
N GLU A 307 6.21 11.04 22.32
CA GLU A 307 7.55 11.55 22.64
C GLU A 307 8.62 11.02 21.67
N ARG A 308 8.64 9.70 21.45
CA ARG A 308 9.60 9.06 20.54
C ARG A 308 8.90 8.67 19.24
N LYS A 309 9.29 9.33 18.16
CA LYS A 309 8.75 9.09 16.83
C LYS A 309 9.79 8.34 15.99
N ASP A 310 9.40 7.23 15.43
CA ASP A 310 10.21 6.52 14.44
C ASP A 310 10.02 7.09 13.02
N VAL A 311 10.73 6.53 12.07
CA VAL A 311 10.64 6.94 10.66
C VAL A 311 9.23 6.77 10.07
N PHE A 312 8.43 5.84 10.57
CA PHE A 312 7.08 5.60 10.06
C PHE A 312 6.11 6.70 10.51
N VAL A 313 6.17 7.11 11.77
CA VAL A 313 5.35 8.22 12.32
C VAL A 313 5.67 9.54 11.59
N TRP A 314 6.95 9.85 11.38
CA TRP A 314 7.36 11.03 10.63
C TRP A 314 6.87 10.97 9.18
N SER A 315 7.09 9.84 8.50
CA SER A 315 6.69 9.66 7.10
C SER A 315 5.17 9.74 6.91
N ALA A 316 4.38 9.21 7.85
CA ALA A 316 2.91 9.30 7.79
C ALA A 316 2.43 10.77 7.90
N MET A 317 3.01 11.56 8.80
CA MET A 317 2.62 12.97 8.94
C MET A 317 3.05 13.81 7.72
N ILE A 318 4.26 13.56 7.18
CA ILE A 318 4.73 14.19 5.94
C ILE A 318 3.79 13.84 4.78
N ALA A 319 3.38 12.58 4.64
CA ALA A 319 2.41 12.14 3.62
C ALA A 319 1.06 12.83 3.79
N GLY A 320 0.58 12.97 5.03
CA GLY A 320 -0.66 13.69 5.33
C GLY A 320 -0.60 15.15 4.89
N LEU A 321 0.46 15.86 5.23
CA LEU A 321 0.67 17.25 4.80
C LEU A 321 0.75 17.35 3.26
N ALA A 322 1.47 16.45 2.61
CA ALA A 322 1.57 16.38 1.15
C ALA A 322 0.20 16.20 0.48
N MET A 323 -0.59 15.26 0.98
CA MET A 323 -1.94 14.95 0.46
C MET A 323 -2.89 16.15 0.56
N HIS A 324 -2.77 16.94 1.62
CA HIS A 324 -3.57 18.15 1.85
C HIS A 324 -3.05 19.40 1.13
N GLY A 325 -1.95 19.29 0.37
CA GLY A 325 -1.36 20.41 -0.37
C GLY A 325 -0.48 21.34 0.48
N HIS A 326 -0.12 20.92 1.71
CA HIS A 326 0.77 21.65 2.61
C HIS A 326 2.24 21.30 2.34
N GLY A 327 2.70 21.48 1.09
CA GLY A 327 4.05 21.06 0.66
C GLY A 327 5.18 21.75 1.44
N LYS A 328 5.05 23.05 1.73
CA LYS A 328 6.06 23.79 2.52
C LYS A 328 6.13 23.28 3.96
N ASP A 329 4.99 22.96 4.57
CA ASP A 329 4.95 22.41 5.93
C ASP A 329 5.51 20.99 5.97
N ALA A 330 5.29 20.19 4.91
CA ALA A 330 5.89 18.87 4.76
C ALA A 330 7.42 18.95 4.70
N ILE A 331 7.98 19.93 3.96
CA ILE A 331 9.43 20.17 3.89
C ILE A 331 9.97 20.63 5.24
N ALA A 332 9.28 21.54 5.92
CA ALA A 332 9.67 21.99 7.26
C ALA A 332 9.65 20.82 8.27
N LEU A 333 8.66 19.94 8.18
CA LEU A 333 8.57 18.76 9.02
C LEU A 333 9.69 17.75 8.73
N PHE A 334 10.08 17.60 7.46
CA PHE A 334 11.24 16.78 7.08
C PHE A 334 12.54 17.33 7.67
N SER A 335 12.75 18.65 7.67
CA SER A 335 13.93 19.26 8.31
C SER A 335 13.94 18.98 9.81
N LYS A 336 12.78 19.07 10.47
CA LYS A 336 12.66 18.76 11.91
C LYS A 336 12.93 17.29 12.23
N MET A 337 12.53 16.36 11.36
CA MET A 337 12.87 14.93 11.47
C MET A 337 14.39 14.73 11.54
N GLN A 338 15.16 15.51 10.75
CA GLN A 338 16.62 15.45 10.75
C GLN A 338 17.23 16.04 12.02
N GLU A 339 16.69 17.14 12.52
CA GLU A 339 17.09 17.74 13.81
C GLU A 339 16.91 16.71 14.94
N ASP A 340 15.83 15.95 14.93
CA ASP A 340 15.54 14.86 15.86
C ASP A 340 16.40 13.59 15.59
N LYS A 341 17.36 13.65 14.65
CA LYS A 341 18.29 12.57 14.27
C LYS A 341 17.60 11.29 13.78
N VAL A 342 16.40 11.38 13.28
CA VAL A 342 15.70 10.26 12.63
C VAL A 342 16.09 10.21 11.16
N LYS A 343 16.69 9.11 10.72
CA LYS A 343 17.13 8.94 9.32
C LYS A 343 15.92 8.73 8.41
N PRO A 344 15.77 9.53 7.34
CA PRO A 344 14.74 9.32 6.33
C PRO A 344 15.02 8.02 5.55
N ASN A 345 13.95 7.38 5.09
CA ASN A 345 14.00 6.19 4.24
C ASN A 345 13.37 6.47 2.85
N ALA A 346 13.32 5.46 2.00
CA ALA A 346 12.74 5.56 0.66
C ALA A 346 11.28 6.06 0.68
N VAL A 347 10.47 5.66 1.68
CA VAL A 347 9.08 6.12 1.81
C VAL A 347 9.02 7.60 2.18
N THR A 348 9.90 8.06 3.07
CA THR A 348 10.00 9.47 3.43
C THR A 348 10.28 10.34 2.20
N PHE A 349 11.22 9.91 1.34
CA PHE A 349 11.54 10.64 0.10
C PHE A 349 10.40 10.59 -0.91
N THR A 350 9.71 9.46 -1.07
CA THR A 350 8.50 9.41 -1.90
C THR A 350 7.49 10.46 -1.45
N ASN A 351 7.23 10.58 -0.14
CA ASN A 351 6.26 11.52 0.39
C ASN A 351 6.67 12.99 0.21
N ILE A 352 7.97 13.31 0.37
CA ILE A 352 8.49 14.67 0.12
C ILE A 352 8.42 15.03 -1.37
N LEU A 353 8.77 14.11 -2.26
CA LEU A 353 8.65 14.34 -3.70
C LEU A 353 7.18 14.51 -4.12
N CYS A 354 6.25 13.73 -3.55
CA CYS A 354 4.82 13.95 -3.74
C CYS A 354 4.37 15.33 -3.23
N ALA A 355 4.89 15.79 -2.09
CA ALA A 355 4.62 17.13 -1.58
C ALA A 355 5.08 18.22 -2.56
N CYS A 356 6.28 18.07 -3.12
CA CYS A 356 6.81 18.97 -4.15
C CYS A 356 5.95 18.96 -5.41
N SER A 357 5.51 17.77 -5.88
CA SER A 357 4.63 17.64 -7.05
C SER A 357 3.30 18.36 -6.86
N HIS A 358 2.67 18.21 -5.70
CA HIS A 358 1.34 18.78 -5.44
C HIS A 358 1.32 20.32 -5.36
N VAL A 359 2.46 20.95 -5.07
CA VAL A 359 2.57 22.42 -4.90
C VAL A 359 3.42 23.06 -6.02
N GLY A 360 3.99 22.27 -6.91
CA GLY A 360 4.81 22.77 -8.03
C GLY A 360 6.22 23.22 -7.62
N LEU A 361 6.78 22.64 -6.56
CA LEU A 361 8.14 22.95 -6.07
C LEU A 361 9.19 22.12 -6.84
N VAL A 362 9.48 22.51 -8.07
CA VAL A 362 10.33 21.75 -8.99
C VAL A 362 11.79 21.69 -8.50
N GLU A 363 12.35 22.83 -8.10
CA GLU A 363 13.77 22.90 -7.71
C GLU A 363 14.04 22.20 -6.38
N GLU A 364 13.10 22.28 -5.43
CA GLU A 364 13.16 21.50 -4.20
C GLU A 364 13.08 20.00 -4.50
N GLY A 365 12.18 19.60 -5.41
CA GLY A 365 12.06 18.21 -5.85
C GLY A 365 13.39 17.68 -6.45
N ARG A 366 14.04 18.44 -7.34
CA ARG A 366 15.35 18.10 -7.89
C ARG A 366 16.40 17.97 -6.78
N THR A 367 16.41 18.92 -5.86
CA THR A 367 17.35 18.94 -4.73
C THR A 367 17.21 17.69 -3.87
N PHE A 368 15.98 17.35 -3.45
CA PHE A 368 15.73 16.15 -2.64
C PHE A 368 16.08 14.87 -3.38
N PHE A 369 15.73 14.76 -4.66
CA PHE A 369 16.03 13.59 -5.45
C PHE A 369 17.55 13.37 -5.58
N ASN A 370 18.32 14.41 -5.87
CA ASN A 370 19.77 14.33 -5.98
C ASN A 370 20.47 14.05 -4.63
N GLN A 371 19.89 14.52 -3.53
CA GLN A 371 20.45 14.29 -2.20
C GLN A 371 20.16 12.89 -1.65
N MET A 372 19.17 12.16 -2.18
CA MET A 372 18.81 10.83 -1.68
C MET A 372 20.01 9.91 -1.52
N GLU A 373 20.79 9.73 -2.57
CA GLU A 373 21.96 8.86 -2.56
C GLU A 373 23.17 9.53 -1.91
N LEU A 374 23.47 10.77 -2.35
CA LEU A 374 24.71 11.46 -1.97
C LEU A 374 24.79 11.83 -0.50
N VAL A 375 23.66 12.21 0.11
CA VAL A 375 23.62 12.71 1.49
C VAL A 375 23.06 11.66 2.45
N TYR A 376 22.03 10.93 2.01
CA TYR A 376 21.27 10.04 2.90
C TYR A 376 21.55 8.55 2.65
N GLY A 377 22.26 8.21 1.57
CA GLY A 377 22.56 6.82 1.22
C GLY A 377 21.32 6.01 0.80
N VAL A 378 20.25 6.69 0.36
CA VAL A 378 19.02 6.06 -0.10
C VAL A 378 19.03 6.04 -1.63
N LEU A 379 19.16 4.87 -2.22
CA LEU A 379 19.14 4.71 -3.68
C LEU A 379 17.75 5.06 -4.24
N PRO A 380 17.67 5.91 -5.28
CA PRO A 380 16.42 6.22 -5.95
C PRO A 380 15.82 4.97 -6.63
N GLY A 381 14.65 4.57 -6.21
CA GLY A 381 13.88 3.48 -6.85
C GLY A 381 12.78 4.00 -7.77
N VAL A 382 12.09 3.09 -8.46
CA VAL A 382 11.06 3.39 -9.47
C VAL A 382 10.01 4.42 -8.99
N LYS A 383 9.57 4.35 -7.74
CA LYS A 383 8.58 5.29 -7.18
C LYS A 383 9.12 6.72 -7.13
N HIS A 384 10.39 6.91 -6.82
CA HIS A 384 11.03 8.23 -6.77
C HIS A 384 11.14 8.84 -8.16
N TYR A 385 11.52 8.04 -9.17
CA TYR A 385 11.51 8.46 -10.57
C TYR A 385 10.10 8.83 -11.04
N ALA A 386 9.08 8.04 -10.70
CA ALA A 386 7.69 8.36 -11.02
C ALA A 386 7.25 9.71 -10.42
N CYS A 387 7.62 10.01 -9.16
CA CYS A 387 7.36 11.31 -8.55
C CYS A 387 8.09 12.46 -9.27
N MET A 388 9.35 12.26 -9.67
CA MET A 388 10.09 13.27 -10.42
C MET A 388 9.51 13.52 -11.81
N VAL A 389 9.10 12.46 -12.52
CA VAL A 389 8.38 12.57 -13.80
C VAL A 389 7.06 13.34 -13.63
N ASP A 390 6.32 13.11 -12.53
CA ASP A 390 5.09 13.87 -12.22
C ASP A 390 5.40 15.35 -11.91
N ILE A 391 6.48 15.65 -11.16
CA ILE A 391 6.93 17.02 -10.86
C ILE A 391 7.25 17.77 -12.16
N LEU A 392 8.13 17.19 -12.99
CA LEU A 392 8.56 17.78 -14.25
C LEU A 392 7.40 17.90 -15.24
N GLY A 393 6.61 16.85 -15.33
CA GLY A 393 5.45 16.77 -16.20
C GLY A 393 4.39 17.83 -15.90
N ARG A 394 4.03 18.02 -14.64
CA ARG A 394 3.08 19.08 -14.22
C ARG A 394 3.62 20.49 -14.49
N ALA A 395 4.93 20.68 -14.39
CA ALA A 395 5.59 21.93 -14.71
C ALA A 395 5.74 22.19 -16.23
N GLY A 396 5.34 21.26 -17.09
CA GLY A 396 5.46 21.37 -18.56
C GLY A 396 6.85 21.02 -19.10
N LEU A 397 7.76 20.51 -18.28
CA LEU A 397 9.12 20.13 -18.65
C LEU A 397 9.13 18.69 -19.21
N LEU A 398 8.35 18.46 -20.29
CA LEU A 398 8.09 17.12 -20.82
C LEU A 398 9.34 16.46 -21.40
N GLU A 399 10.18 17.22 -22.10
CA GLU A 399 11.43 16.71 -22.67
C GLU A 399 12.38 16.22 -21.58
N GLU A 400 12.49 16.96 -20.49
CA GLU A 400 13.33 16.58 -19.35
C GLU A 400 12.75 15.37 -18.61
N ALA A 401 11.42 15.26 -18.53
CA ALA A 401 10.77 14.08 -17.98
C ALA A 401 11.09 12.82 -18.79
N VAL A 402 11.10 12.90 -20.12
CA VAL A 402 11.49 11.81 -21.02
C VAL A 402 12.96 11.46 -20.83
N GLU A 403 13.85 12.46 -20.82
CA GLU A 403 15.29 12.27 -20.61
C GLU A 403 15.58 11.59 -19.25
N LEU A 404 14.82 11.94 -18.22
CA LEU A 404 14.92 11.30 -16.91
C LEU A 404 14.52 9.82 -16.97
N ILE A 405 13.47 9.47 -17.73
CA ILE A 405 13.03 8.07 -17.92
C ILE A 405 14.11 7.27 -18.66
N GLU A 406 14.70 7.83 -19.72
CA GLU A 406 15.75 7.17 -20.49
C GLU A 406 17.04 6.91 -19.68
N LYS A 407 17.32 7.78 -18.71
CA LYS A 407 18.49 7.67 -17.82
C LYS A 407 18.26 6.80 -16.58
N MET A 408 17.08 6.21 -16.41
CA MET A 408 16.81 5.32 -15.26
C MET A 408 17.76 4.11 -15.26
N PRO A 409 18.39 3.78 -14.12
CA PRO A 409 19.27 2.61 -14.02
C PRO A 409 18.51 1.28 -13.96
N MET A 410 17.18 1.32 -13.91
CA MET A 410 16.29 0.17 -13.89
C MET A 410 15.17 0.35 -14.92
N ALA A 411 14.51 -0.74 -15.30
CA ALA A 411 13.36 -0.68 -16.22
C ALA A 411 12.23 0.20 -15.66
N PRO A 412 11.69 1.15 -16.45
CA PRO A 412 10.55 1.95 -16.04
C PRO A 412 9.30 1.09 -15.83
N ALA A 413 8.66 1.21 -14.67
CA ALA A 413 7.39 0.52 -14.40
C ALA A 413 6.18 1.35 -14.87
N ALA A 414 5.01 0.74 -14.85
CA ALA A 414 3.74 1.35 -15.24
C ALA A 414 3.46 2.71 -14.57
N SER A 415 3.87 2.89 -13.31
CA SER A 415 3.71 4.16 -12.59
C SER A 415 4.48 5.33 -13.20
N VAL A 416 5.64 5.09 -13.81
CA VAL A 416 6.45 6.12 -14.47
C VAL A 416 5.78 6.58 -15.77
N TRP A 417 5.37 5.62 -16.61
CA TRP A 417 4.65 5.91 -17.84
C TRP A 417 3.27 6.53 -17.58
N GLY A 418 2.60 6.10 -16.50
CA GLY A 418 1.34 6.69 -16.05
C GLY A 418 1.48 8.17 -15.64
N ALA A 419 2.58 8.54 -14.97
CA ALA A 419 2.88 9.92 -14.63
C ALA A 419 3.12 10.77 -15.89
N LEU A 420 3.90 10.27 -16.87
CA LEU A 420 4.12 10.96 -18.14
C LEU A 420 2.82 11.11 -18.93
N LEU A 421 2.00 10.06 -19.02
CA LEU A 421 0.69 10.12 -19.69
C LEU A 421 -0.25 11.14 -19.02
N GLY A 422 -0.24 11.22 -17.69
CA GLY A 422 -0.94 12.25 -16.93
C GLY A 422 -0.50 13.67 -17.29
N ALA A 423 0.81 13.89 -17.39
CA ALA A 423 1.39 15.17 -17.81
C ALA A 423 0.98 15.53 -19.27
N CYS A 424 1.03 14.56 -20.17
CA CYS A 424 0.58 14.76 -21.55
C CYS A 424 -0.91 15.14 -21.64
N THR A 425 -1.73 14.71 -20.68
CA THR A 425 -3.15 15.10 -20.60
C THR A 425 -3.30 16.58 -20.22
N ILE A 426 -2.42 17.09 -19.35
CA ILE A 426 -2.42 18.50 -18.93
C ILE A 426 -1.96 19.42 -20.08
N HIS A 427 -0.88 19.03 -20.75
CA HIS A 427 -0.22 19.84 -21.79
C HIS A 427 -0.63 19.47 -23.22
N GLU A 428 -1.63 18.61 -23.39
CA GLU A 428 -2.24 18.21 -24.68
C GLU A 428 -1.21 17.66 -25.70
N ASN A 429 -0.12 17.05 -25.22
CA ASN A 429 0.90 16.48 -26.08
C ASN A 429 0.51 15.07 -26.55
N VAL A 430 -0.04 14.99 -27.76
CA VAL A 430 -0.57 13.74 -28.34
C VAL A 430 0.54 12.72 -28.63
N VAL A 431 1.71 13.17 -29.12
CA VAL A 431 2.80 12.29 -29.56
C VAL A 431 3.40 11.54 -28.38
N LEU A 432 3.76 12.26 -27.32
CA LEU A 432 4.29 11.66 -26.10
C LEU A 432 3.23 10.81 -25.38
N ALA A 433 1.94 11.20 -25.47
CA ALA A 433 0.85 10.41 -24.91
C ALA A 433 0.70 9.05 -25.59
N GLU A 434 0.82 8.99 -26.93
CA GLU A 434 0.81 7.74 -27.70
C GLU A 434 1.95 6.80 -27.25
N GLN A 435 3.16 7.34 -27.10
CA GLN A 435 4.34 6.60 -26.66
C GLN A 435 4.19 6.08 -25.22
N ALA A 436 3.82 6.96 -24.29
CA ALA A 436 3.64 6.60 -22.89
C ALA A 436 2.53 5.55 -22.70
N CYS A 437 1.41 5.71 -23.44
CA CYS A 437 0.31 4.76 -23.39
C CYS A 437 0.69 3.40 -23.96
N SER A 438 1.45 3.34 -25.06
CA SER A 438 1.93 2.08 -25.64
C SER A 438 2.77 1.29 -24.63
N GLN A 439 3.74 1.95 -23.99
CA GLN A 439 4.58 1.33 -22.96
C GLN A 439 3.76 0.90 -21.73
N LEU A 440 2.80 1.71 -21.31
CA LEU A 440 1.94 1.38 -20.18
C LEU A 440 1.05 0.16 -20.46
N ILE A 441 0.50 0.04 -21.67
CA ILE A 441 -0.34 -1.10 -22.09
C ILE A 441 0.51 -2.38 -22.24
N GLU A 442 1.74 -2.27 -22.71
CA GLU A 442 2.66 -3.40 -22.80
C GLU A 442 2.96 -3.98 -21.42
N LEU A 443 3.18 -3.11 -20.42
CA LEU A 443 3.43 -3.51 -19.03
C LEU A 443 2.18 -4.00 -18.31
N GLU A 444 1.06 -3.35 -18.54
CA GLU A 444 -0.24 -3.62 -17.91
C GLU A 444 -1.36 -3.65 -18.96
N PRO A 445 -1.58 -4.76 -19.67
CA PRO A 445 -2.62 -4.86 -20.71
C PRO A 445 -4.05 -4.60 -20.19
N GLY A 446 -4.27 -4.84 -18.89
CA GLY A 446 -5.55 -4.60 -18.20
C GLY A 446 -5.76 -3.16 -17.72
N ASN A 447 -4.82 -2.25 -17.93
CA ASN A 447 -4.91 -0.88 -17.42
C ASN A 447 -5.91 -0.03 -18.23
N HIS A 448 -7.19 -0.17 -17.90
CA HIS A 448 -8.26 0.61 -18.55
C HIS A 448 -8.07 2.13 -18.46
N GLY A 449 -7.38 2.62 -17.40
CA GLY A 449 -7.09 4.05 -17.20
C GLY A 449 -6.23 4.64 -18.31
N ALA A 450 -5.24 3.89 -18.79
CA ALA A 450 -4.37 4.31 -19.90
C ALA A 450 -5.17 4.57 -21.17
N TYR A 451 -6.05 3.64 -21.54
CA TYR A 451 -6.92 3.78 -22.70
C TYR A 451 -7.88 4.99 -22.57
N VAL A 452 -8.43 5.19 -21.38
CA VAL A 452 -9.33 6.32 -21.12
C VAL A 452 -8.59 7.65 -21.25
N LEU A 453 -7.39 7.78 -20.66
CA LEU A 453 -6.59 9.00 -20.74
C LEU A 453 -6.21 9.33 -22.18
N LEU A 454 -5.71 8.34 -22.94
CA LEU A 454 -5.37 8.55 -24.35
C LEU A 454 -6.59 8.89 -25.20
N SER A 455 -7.74 8.23 -24.96
CA SER A 455 -9.02 8.58 -25.61
C SER A 455 -9.39 10.03 -25.33
N ASN A 456 -9.16 10.52 -24.10
CA ASN A 456 -9.45 11.91 -23.73
C ASN A 456 -8.52 12.90 -24.45
N ILE A 457 -7.24 12.57 -24.57
CA ILE A 457 -6.26 13.40 -25.31
C ILE A 457 -6.64 13.48 -26.79
N TYR A 458 -6.99 12.35 -27.43
CA TYR A 458 -7.46 12.34 -28.81
C TYR A 458 -8.72 13.17 -29.03
N ALA A 459 -9.67 13.09 -28.11
CA ALA A 459 -10.91 13.85 -28.20
C ALA A 459 -10.67 15.36 -28.08
N LYS A 460 -9.80 15.80 -27.15
CA LYS A 460 -9.38 17.19 -27.05
C LYS A 460 -8.67 17.68 -28.31
N ALA A 461 -7.86 16.81 -28.93
CA ALA A 461 -7.19 17.11 -30.20
C ALA A 461 -8.08 16.97 -31.46
N GLY A 462 -9.38 16.69 -31.30
CA GLY A 462 -10.34 16.52 -32.41
C GLY A 462 -10.16 15.25 -33.24
N LYS A 463 -9.34 14.28 -32.78
CA LYS A 463 -9.02 13.03 -33.50
C LYS A 463 -10.08 11.94 -33.26
N TRP A 464 -11.31 12.17 -33.63
CA TRP A 464 -12.46 11.31 -33.31
C TRP A 464 -12.35 9.87 -33.83
N ASP A 465 -11.75 9.68 -35.02
CA ASP A 465 -11.50 8.35 -35.58
C ASP A 465 -10.60 7.50 -34.65
N ARG A 466 -9.57 8.13 -34.06
CA ARG A 466 -8.68 7.50 -33.10
C ARG A 466 -9.42 7.16 -31.79
N VAL A 467 -10.31 8.04 -31.33
CA VAL A 467 -11.19 7.78 -30.17
C VAL A 467 -12.03 6.54 -30.38
N SER A 468 -12.67 6.44 -31.55
CA SER A 468 -13.55 5.32 -31.93
C SER A 468 -12.77 4.00 -31.99
N GLY A 469 -11.59 4.02 -32.62
CA GLY A 469 -10.70 2.87 -32.72
C GLY A 469 -10.23 2.36 -31.36
N LEU A 470 -9.82 3.27 -30.47
CA LEU A 470 -9.33 2.92 -29.12
C LEU A 470 -10.46 2.33 -28.25
N ARG A 471 -11.67 2.88 -28.32
CA ARG A 471 -12.84 2.35 -27.61
C ARG A 471 -13.29 0.99 -28.12
N LYS A 472 -13.14 0.74 -29.43
CA LYS A 472 -13.37 -0.58 -30.01
C LYS A 472 -12.37 -1.57 -29.45
N LEU A 473 -11.08 -1.22 -29.43
CA LEU A 473 -10.02 -2.05 -28.86
C LEU A 473 -10.30 -2.41 -27.39
N MET A 474 -10.72 -1.45 -26.57
CA MET A 474 -11.09 -1.73 -25.16
C MET A 474 -12.21 -2.77 -25.05
N ARG A 475 -13.22 -2.70 -25.91
CA ARG A 475 -14.33 -3.67 -25.94
C ARG A 475 -13.86 -5.04 -26.39
N ASP A 476 -13.04 -5.09 -27.44
CA ASP A 476 -12.52 -6.34 -28.02
C ASP A 476 -11.63 -7.10 -27.02
N VAL A 477 -10.90 -6.37 -26.17
CA VAL A 477 -10.08 -6.94 -25.06
C VAL A 477 -10.92 -7.21 -23.80
N GLY A 478 -12.21 -6.86 -23.77
CA GLY A 478 -13.11 -7.08 -22.64
C GLY A 478 -12.88 -6.14 -21.45
N LEU A 479 -12.17 -5.02 -21.65
CA LEU A 479 -11.90 -4.05 -20.59
C LEU A 479 -13.16 -3.22 -20.27
N LYS A 480 -13.55 -3.23 -19.01
CA LYS A 480 -14.65 -2.38 -18.50
C LYS A 480 -14.07 -1.16 -17.80
N LYS A 481 -14.64 0.01 -18.08
CA LYS A 481 -14.30 1.22 -17.34
C LYS A 481 -14.74 1.09 -15.89
N GLU A 482 -13.85 1.38 -14.94
CA GLU A 482 -14.19 1.47 -13.52
C GLU A 482 -15.22 2.60 -13.32
N PRO A 483 -16.39 2.33 -12.70
CA PRO A 483 -17.35 3.37 -12.41
C PRO A 483 -16.83 4.35 -11.36
N GLY A 484 -17.08 5.64 -11.57
CA GLY A 484 -16.78 6.65 -10.57
C GLY A 484 -17.73 6.52 -9.39
N CYS A 485 -17.18 6.23 -8.22
CA CYS A 485 -17.89 6.13 -6.95
C CYS A 485 -17.45 7.28 -6.02
N SER A 486 -18.40 7.89 -5.33
CA SER A 486 -18.15 8.86 -4.27
C SER A 486 -18.82 8.41 -2.99
N SER A 487 -18.08 8.42 -1.88
CA SER A 487 -18.59 8.07 -0.55
C SER A 487 -18.59 9.29 0.38
N ILE A 488 -19.57 9.32 1.27
CA ILE A 488 -19.71 10.32 2.33
C ILE A 488 -20.21 9.62 3.60
N GLU A 489 -19.59 9.92 4.73
CA GLU A 489 -20.08 9.45 6.03
C GLU A 489 -21.07 10.46 6.63
N VAL A 490 -22.24 9.98 7.03
CA VAL A 490 -23.25 10.75 7.76
C VAL A 490 -23.78 9.89 8.89
N ASP A 491 -23.77 10.44 10.11
CA ASP A 491 -24.23 9.76 11.33
C ASP A 491 -23.57 8.36 11.53
N GLY A 492 -22.29 8.24 11.20
CA GLY A 492 -21.50 7.01 11.32
C GLY A 492 -21.80 5.95 10.25
N ILE A 493 -22.60 6.28 9.23
CA ILE A 493 -22.93 5.40 8.09
C ILE A 493 -22.27 5.94 6.84
N VAL A 494 -21.55 5.09 6.13
CA VAL A 494 -20.95 5.42 4.83
C VAL A 494 -21.98 5.21 3.73
N HIS A 495 -22.33 6.28 3.04
CA HIS A 495 -23.20 6.29 1.86
C HIS A 495 -22.37 6.39 0.59
N GLU A 496 -22.65 5.55 -0.38
CA GLU A 496 -21.95 5.47 -1.65
C GLU A 496 -22.86 5.89 -2.79
N PHE A 497 -22.31 6.65 -3.75
CA PHE A 497 -23.02 7.14 -4.92
C PHE A 497 -22.24 6.78 -6.19
N LEU A 498 -22.93 6.21 -7.15
CA LEU A 498 -22.47 6.04 -8.52
C LEU A 498 -23.05 7.12 -9.42
N VAL A 499 -22.55 7.24 -10.64
CA VAL A 499 -23.10 8.19 -11.63
C VAL A 499 -24.56 7.83 -11.91
N GLY A 500 -25.47 8.80 -11.71
CA GLY A 500 -26.90 8.63 -11.96
C GLY A 500 -27.61 7.67 -11.01
N ASP A 501 -27.00 7.36 -9.85
CA ASP A 501 -27.58 6.45 -8.87
C ASP A 501 -28.86 7.02 -8.27
N ASN A 502 -29.94 6.24 -8.34
CA ASN A 502 -31.26 6.54 -7.76
C ASN A 502 -31.70 5.49 -6.74
N SER A 503 -30.83 4.56 -6.37
CA SER A 503 -31.14 3.47 -5.45
C SER A 503 -31.17 3.92 -3.98
N HIS A 504 -30.57 5.07 -3.65
CA HIS A 504 -30.48 5.56 -2.28
C HIS A 504 -31.87 5.89 -1.71
N PRO A 505 -32.17 5.53 -0.43
CA PRO A 505 -33.48 5.80 0.19
C PRO A 505 -33.93 7.26 0.11
N SER A 506 -32.99 8.20 0.14
CA SER A 506 -33.24 9.64 0.03
C SER A 506 -33.15 10.17 -1.41
N ALA A 507 -33.11 9.33 -2.45
CA ALA A 507 -32.86 9.74 -3.84
C ALA A 507 -33.72 10.94 -4.27
N LYS A 508 -35.04 10.92 -4.01
CA LYS A 508 -35.94 12.04 -4.34
C LYS A 508 -35.48 13.39 -3.76
N LYS A 509 -35.01 13.39 -2.50
CA LYS A 509 -34.54 14.62 -1.84
C LYS A 509 -33.18 15.06 -2.41
N ILE A 510 -32.32 14.10 -2.73
CA ILE A 510 -30.99 14.36 -3.31
C ILE A 510 -31.14 15.01 -4.68
N TYR A 511 -31.98 14.43 -5.54
CA TYR A 511 -32.22 14.99 -6.89
C TYR A 511 -32.91 16.35 -6.86
N ALA A 512 -33.91 16.55 -5.98
CA ALA A 512 -34.51 17.87 -5.79
C ALA A 512 -33.51 18.91 -5.30
N LYS A 513 -32.57 18.52 -4.42
CA LYS A 513 -31.49 19.40 -3.99
C LYS A 513 -30.47 19.67 -5.11
N LEU A 514 -30.22 18.69 -5.95
CA LEU A 514 -29.34 18.82 -7.11
C LEU A 514 -29.94 19.83 -8.10
N ASP A 515 -31.25 19.75 -8.38
CA ASP A 515 -31.97 20.71 -9.25
C ASP A 515 -31.89 22.14 -8.68
N GLU A 516 -32.05 22.29 -7.36
CA GLU A 516 -31.85 23.58 -6.68
C GLU A 516 -30.42 24.11 -6.85
N ILE A 517 -29.41 23.23 -6.71
CA ILE A 517 -28.00 23.60 -6.90
C ILE A 517 -27.80 24.09 -8.34
N VAL A 518 -28.30 23.38 -9.34
CA VAL A 518 -28.20 23.74 -10.77
C VAL A 518 -28.81 25.10 -11.02
N ALA A 519 -30.06 25.31 -10.59
CA ALA A 519 -30.73 26.59 -10.75
C ALA A 519 -29.98 27.77 -10.13
N ARG A 520 -29.38 27.58 -8.92
CA ARG A 520 -28.56 28.60 -8.29
C ARG A 520 -27.24 28.84 -9.02
N LEU A 521 -26.62 27.81 -9.54
CA LEU A 521 -25.38 27.91 -10.32
C LEU A 521 -25.62 28.70 -11.63
N GLU A 522 -26.73 28.47 -12.31
CA GLU A 522 -27.13 29.22 -13.51
C GLU A 522 -27.32 30.72 -13.23
N THR A 523 -27.90 31.09 -12.07
CA THR A 523 -28.08 32.51 -11.69
C THR A 523 -26.78 33.28 -11.55
N ILE A 524 -25.67 32.59 -11.27
CA ILE A 524 -24.33 33.20 -11.14
C ILE A 524 -23.48 33.04 -12.41
N GLY A 525 -24.10 32.57 -13.52
CA GLY A 525 -23.44 32.46 -14.82
C GLY A 525 -22.54 31.23 -14.97
N TYR A 526 -22.75 30.17 -14.17
CA TYR A 526 -22.03 28.92 -14.37
C TYR A 526 -22.47 28.25 -15.67
N VAL A 527 -21.48 27.85 -16.45
CA VAL A 527 -21.69 27.05 -17.70
C VAL A 527 -20.95 25.73 -17.52
N PRO A 528 -21.65 24.59 -17.68
CA PRO A 528 -21.02 23.26 -17.59
C PRO A 528 -19.84 23.11 -18.55
N ASN A 529 -18.73 22.64 -18.05
CA ASN A 529 -17.55 22.40 -18.89
C ASN A 529 -17.70 21.06 -19.65
N LYS A 530 -18.17 21.15 -20.89
CA LYS A 530 -18.43 20.02 -21.77
C LYS A 530 -17.15 19.38 -22.35
N SER A 531 -15.96 19.98 -22.17
CA SER A 531 -14.71 19.51 -22.75
C SER A 531 -14.32 18.09 -22.29
N HIS A 532 -14.87 17.63 -21.17
CA HIS A 532 -14.66 16.30 -20.61
C HIS A 532 -15.73 15.26 -21.00
N LEU A 533 -16.78 15.68 -21.70
CA LEU A 533 -17.82 14.78 -22.21
C LEU A 533 -17.41 14.19 -23.54
N LEU A 534 -16.75 13.08 -23.46
CA LEU A 534 -16.17 12.34 -24.59
C LEU A 534 -17.13 11.28 -25.16
N GLN A 535 -18.44 11.46 -24.97
CA GLN A 535 -19.46 10.60 -25.58
C GLN A 535 -19.93 11.25 -26.87
N LEU A 536 -20.00 10.44 -27.95
CA LEU A 536 -20.73 10.74 -29.18
C LEU A 536 -22.24 10.71 -28.88
N VAL A 537 -22.71 11.64 -28.06
CA VAL A 537 -24.13 11.92 -27.89
C VAL A 537 -24.39 13.17 -28.71
N GLU A 538 -25.22 13.08 -29.75
CA GLU A 538 -25.49 14.18 -30.68
C GLU A 538 -26.32 15.30 -30.05
N GLU A 539 -27.07 15.01 -28.97
CA GLU A 539 -27.92 15.98 -28.28
C GLU A 539 -27.19 16.66 -27.10
N GLU A 540 -27.06 17.98 -27.17
CA GLU A 540 -26.36 18.81 -26.15
C GLU A 540 -27.01 18.72 -24.77
N ASP A 541 -28.35 18.66 -24.71
CA ASP A 541 -29.10 18.58 -23.45
C ASP A 541 -28.84 17.29 -22.68
N VAL A 542 -28.65 16.16 -23.40
CA VAL A 542 -28.32 14.86 -22.78
C VAL A 542 -26.90 14.88 -22.21
N LYS A 543 -25.97 15.62 -22.82
CA LYS A 543 -24.62 15.81 -22.32
C LYS A 543 -24.59 16.60 -21.00
N GLU A 544 -25.38 17.67 -20.92
CA GLU A 544 -25.50 18.47 -19.71
C GLU A 544 -26.09 17.69 -18.55
N GLN A 545 -27.18 16.96 -18.80
CA GLN A 545 -27.79 16.10 -17.78
C GLN A 545 -26.81 15.05 -17.27
N ALA A 546 -26.01 14.43 -18.14
CA ALA A 546 -25.01 13.43 -17.72
C ALA A 546 -23.93 14.00 -16.80
N LEU A 547 -23.51 15.27 -17.00
CA LEU A 547 -22.54 15.94 -16.12
C LEU A 547 -23.10 16.21 -14.73
N PHE A 548 -24.36 16.58 -14.64
CA PHE A 548 -24.99 16.86 -13.34
C PHE A 548 -25.19 15.61 -12.49
N LEU A 549 -25.22 14.44 -13.11
CA LEU A 549 -25.40 13.15 -12.43
C LEU A 549 -24.09 12.51 -11.93
N HIS A 550 -22.97 13.23 -11.98
CA HIS A 550 -21.71 12.72 -11.43
C HIS A 550 -21.85 12.45 -9.93
N SER A 551 -21.25 11.34 -9.47
CA SER A 551 -21.35 10.86 -8.10
C SER A 551 -20.90 11.89 -7.05
N GLU A 552 -19.93 12.76 -7.38
CA GLU A 552 -19.48 13.85 -6.52
C GLU A 552 -20.60 14.85 -6.24
N LYS A 553 -21.38 15.19 -7.26
CA LYS A 553 -22.49 16.16 -7.12
C LYS A 553 -23.65 15.57 -6.33
N LEU A 554 -23.93 14.27 -6.50
CA LEU A 554 -24.91 13.54 -5.68
C LEU A 554 -24.47 13.51 -4.20
N ALA A 555 -23.19 13.22 -3.93
CA ALA A 555 -22.64 13.22 -2.59
C ALA A 555 -22.66 14.63 -1.94
N ILE A 556 -22.36 15.69 -2.72
CA ILE A 556 -22.49 17.10 -2.25
C ILE A 556 -23.95 17.42 -1.91
N ALA A 557 -24.90 17.09 -2.79
CA ALA A 557 -26.31 17.31 -2.56
C ALA A 557 -26.81 16.57 -1.32
N PHE A 558 -26.42 15.31 -1.13
CA PHE A 558 -26.71 14.54 0.07
C PHE A 558 -26.10 15.15 1.32
N GLY A 559 -24.84 15.58 1.28
CA GLY A 559 -24.19 16.26 2.39
C GLY A 559 -24.91 17.54 2.80
N LEU A 560 -25.37 18.34 1.83
CA LEU A 560 -26.13 19.56 2.11
C LEU A 560 -27.49 19.32 2.80
N ILE A 561 -28.17 18.21 2.52
CA ILE A 561 -29.46 17.89 3.13
C ILE A 561 -29.35 17.12 4.44
N SER A 562 -28.21 16.49 4.70
CA SER A 562 -28.07 15.51 5.80
C SER A 562 -27.11 15.98 6.90
N THR A 563 -26.32 17.03 6.67
CA THR A 563 -25.36 17.53 7.68
C THR A 563 -25.66 18.96 8.09
N GLY A 564 -25.34 19.31 9.34
CA GLY A 564 -25.56 20.65 9.89
C GLY A 564 -24.73 21.74 9.19
N GLN A 565 -25.20 22.99 9.23
CA GLN A 565 -24.58 24.13 8.53
C GLN A 565 -23.10 24.33 8.86
N SER A 566 -22.67 24.06 10.08
CA SER A 566 -21.28 24.26 10.54
C SER A 566 -20.37 23.04 10.30
N GLN A 567 -20.92 21.93 9.84
CA GLN A 567 -20.15 20.71 9.62
C GLN A 567 -19.59 20.69 8.19
N PRO A 568 -18.30 20.40 7.97
CA PRO A 568 -17.75 20.23 6.63
C PRO A 568 -18.34 18.98 5.97
N ILE A 569 -18.56 19.06 4.65
CA ILE A 569 -18.98 17.93 3.82
C ILE A 569 -17.71 17.20 3.38
N ARG A 570 -17.51 15.94 3.83
CA ARG A 570 -16.34 15.13 3.51
C ARG A 570 -16.70 14.06 2.51
N ILE A 571 -16.06 14.09 1.34
CA ILE A 571 -16.33 13.17 0.23
C ILE A 571 -15.03 12.47 -0.15
N VAL A 572 -15.11 11.18 -0.37
CA VAL A 572 -14.01 10.37 -0.91
C VAL A 572 -14.41 9.86 -2.31
N LYS A 573 -13.54 10.11 -3.29
CA LYS A 573 -13.72 9.70 -4.69
C LYS A 573 -12.67 8.65 -5.07
N ASN A 574 -13.09 7.55 -5.67
CA ASN A 574 -12.18 6.50 -6.15
C ASN A 574 -11.38 6.89 -7.40
N LEU A 575 -11.81 7.90 -8.15
CA LEU A 575 -11.14 8.42 -9.33
C LEU A 575 -10.70 9.87 -9.11
N ARG A 576 -9.89 10.41 -10.02
CA ARG A 576 -9.57 11.85 -10.04
C ARG A 576 -10.85 12.66 -10.29
N VAL A 577 -11.02 13.75 -9.55
CA VAL A 577 -12.16 14.66 -9.74
C VAL A 577 -12.05 15.32 -11.12
N CYS A 578 -13.16 15.47 -11.85
CA CYS A 578 -13.14 16.17 -13.13
C CYS A 578 -13.21 17.70 -12.94
N GLY A 579 -12.73 18.47 -13.94
CA GLY A 579 -12.70 19.93 -13.86
C GLY A 579 -14.07 20.55 -13.60
N ASP A 580 -15.12 19.95 -14.14
CA ASP A 580 -16.49 20.40 -13.94
C ASP A 580 -16.97 20.19 -12.49
N CYS A 581 -16.79 18.99 -11.91
CA CYS A 581 -17.12 18.73 -10.51
C CYS A 581 -16.29 19.60 -9.54
N HIS A 582 -15.02 19.85 -9.89
CA HIS A 582 -14.16 20.74 -9.12
C HIS A 582 -14.70 22.18 -9.12
N SER A 583 -15.11 22.70 -10.29
CA SER A 583 -15.72 24.03 -10.42
C SER A 583 -17.04 24.15 -9.67
N VAL A 584 -17.90 23.13 -9.78
CA VAL A 584 -19.16 23.06 -9.04
C VAL A 584 -18.93 23.06 -7.54
N ALA A 585 -17.98 22.27 -7.03
CA ALA A 585 -17.66 22.23 -5.60
C ALA A 585 -17.16 23.61 -5.07
N LYS A 586 -16.33 24.33 -5.86
CA LYS A 586 -15.93 25.72 -5.55
C LYS A 586 -17.15 26.65 -5.42
N LEU A 587 -18.03 26.64 -6.42
CA LEU A 587 -19.20 27.51 -6.43
C LEU A 587 -20.21 27.16 -5.33
N VAL A 588 -20.46 25.86 -5.11
CA VAL A 588 -21.35 25.39 -4.04
C VAL A 588 -20.82 25.77 -2.68
N SER A 589 -19.49 25.71 -2.45
CA SER A 589 -18.89 26.12 -1.19
C SER A 589 -19.18 27.60 -0.86
N LYS A 590 -19.21 28.45 -1.89
CA LYS A 590 -19.57 29.88 -1.76
C LYS A 590 -21.07 30.09 -1.60
N LEU A 591 -21.89 29.45 -2.44
CA LEU A 591 -23.35 29.67 -2.47
C LEU A 591 -24.08 29.21 -1.21
N TYR A 592 -23.58 28.17 -0.58
CA TYR A 592 -24.18 27.56 0.61
C TYR A 592 -23.40 27.86 1.88
N ASP A 593 -22.30 28.65 1.80
CA ASP A 593 -21.39 28.92 2.92
C ASP A 593 -20.98 27.62 3.64
N ARG A 594 -20.50 26.66 2.85
CA ARG A 594 -20.15 25.31 3.34
C ARG A 594 -18.73 24.94 2.95
N GLU A 595 -17.99 24.46 3.91
CA GLU A 595 -16.71 23.81 3.64
C GLU A 595 -16.94 22.43 3.04
N ILE A 596 -16.30 22.15 1.89
CA ILE A 596 -16.33 20.85 1.22
C ILE A 596 -14.90 20.33 1.14
N LEU A 597 -14.68 19.15 1.68
CA LEU A 597 -13.42 18.41 1.61
C LEU A 597 -13.63 17.22 0.69
N LEU A 598 -13.00 17.26 -0.48
CA LEU A 598 -13.08 16.17 -1.43
C LEU A 598 -11.70 15.54 -1.56
N ARG A 599 -11.57 14.27 -1.17
CA ARG A 599 -10.38 13.45 -1.42
C ARG A 599 -10.59 12.67 -2.71
N ASP A 600 -9.75 12.90 -3.69
CA ASP A 600 -9.67 12.05 -4.86
C ASP A 600 -8.56 10.98 -4.71
N ARG A 601 -8.23 10.28 -5.79
CA ARG A 601 -7.20 9.21 -5.76
C ARG A 601 -5.82 9.69 -5.33
N TYR A 602 -5.51 10.99 -5.50
CA TYR A 602 -4.16 11.55 -5.36
C TYR A 602 -4.03 12.54 -4.21
N ARG A 603 -5.06 13.36 -3.97
CA ARG A 603 -4.97 14.49 -3.03
C ARG A 603 -6.31 14.91 -2.48
N PHE A 604 -6.27 15.83 -1.49
CA PHE A 604 -7.42 16.58 -1.03
C PHE A 604 -7.60 17.88 -1.82
N HIS A 605 -8.87 18.23 -2.00
CA HIS A 605 -9.36 19.52 -2.46
C HIS A 605 -10.20 20.11 -1.35
N HIS A 606 -9.71 21.18 -0.72
CA HIS A 606 -10.45 21.93 0.30
C HIS A 606 -11.12 23.12 -0.35
N PHE A 607 -12.44 23.05 -0.47
CA PHE A 607 -13.26 24.12 -1.03
C PHE A 607 -13.87 24.96 0.08
N ARG A 608 -13.59 26.24 0.06
CA ARG A 608 -14.12 27.22 0.99
C ARG A 608 -14.28 28.57 0.30
N GLU A 609 -15.41 29.24 0.51
CA GLU A 609 -15.69 30.60 -0.01
C GLU A 609 -15.42 30.76 -1.53
N GLY A 610 -15.61 29.68 -2.30
CA GLY A 610 -15.38 29.68 -3.76
C GLY A 610 -13.93 29.43 -4.18
N HIS A 611 -13.03 29.15 -3.25
CA HIS A 611 -11.63 28.83 -3.52
C HIS A 611 -11.33 27.36 -3.25
N CYS A 612 -10.28 26.85 -3.86
CA CYS A 612 -9.74 25.51 -3.57
C CYS A 612 -8.28 25.60 -3.12
N SER A 613 -7.91 24.80 -2.13
CA SER A 613 -6.51 24.70 -1.63
C SER A 613 -5.50 24.28 -2.71
N CYS A 614 -5.94 23.63 -3.80
CA CYS A 614 -5.06 23.24 -4.90
C CYS A 614 -4.66 24.41 -5.82
N MET A 615 -5.26 25.60 -5.69
CA MET A 615 -5.04 26.77 -6.55
C MET A 615 -5.17 26.45 -8.05
N ASP A 616 -6.03 25.48 -8.38
CA ASP A 616 -6.26 24.95 -9.73
C ASP A 616 -5.00 24.26 -10.35
N TYR A 617 -3.98 23.98 -9.55
CA TYR A 617 -2.79 23.20 -9.91
C TYR A 617 -2.96 21.73 -9.50
N TRP A 618 -3.61 20.94 -10.38
CA TRP A 618 -3.92 19.54 -10.05
C TRP A 618 -4.12 18.64 -11.28
#